data_5ca7d7c3b19dc9838d206823f77b803e
#
_entry.id   5ca7d7c3b19dc9838d206823f77b803e
#
_cell.length_a   1.000
_cell.length_b   1.000
_cell.length_c   1.000
_cell.angle_alpha   90.00
_cell.angle_beta   90.00
_cell.angle_gamma   90.00
#
_symmetry.space_group_name_H-M   'P 1'
#
loop_
_entity.id
_entity.type
_entity.pdbx_description
1 polymer ?
#
loop_
_entity_poly.entity_id
_entity_poly.type
_entity_poly.pdbx_seq_one_letter_code
_entity_poly.pdbx_strand_id
1 'polypeptide(L)'
;ICAIKEDVNGYLWISTNYGISRFNPKNQSFINFYASDGLQGNEFSKGASFAYHQSELIFGGTNGITYFNPAEITNSSKKPEIRITDFYIHDKMVKKGMESGGKDIVTTAVMDADHFQLSHKDNSFSIEFSAMEFFSPERITYIYRINHTSWISLQQGINRVSFSNLSPGDYTFQIKAKDNDSYSDIKEIRITIDPAWYASGWAKLM
;
A
#
# COMPACT_ATOMS: atom_id res chain seq x y z
N ILE A 1 4.32 -23.90 14.86
CA ILE A 1 2.89 -24.18 15.02
C ILE A 1 2.63 -24.55 16.47
N CYS A 2 1.62 -23.94 17.10
CA CYS A 2 1.22 -24.21 18.48
C CYS A 2 -0.05 -25.05 18.56
N ALA A 3 -1.06 -24.74 17.73
CA ALA A 3 -2.29 -25.53 17.64
C ALA A 3 -2.93 -25.36 16.25
N ILE A 4 -3.81 -26.30 15.89
CA ILE A 4 -4.60 -26.26 14.65
C ILE A 4 -6.05 -26.59 15.00
N LYS A 5 -7.00 -25.82 14.47
CA LYS A 5 -8.44 -26.07 14.52
C LYS A 5 -9.06 -25.85 13.15
N GLU A 6 -10.03 -26.67 12.81
CA GLU A 6 -10.83 -26.55 11.61
C GLU A 6 -12.15 -25.85 11.94
N ASP A 7 -12.60 -24.96 11.07
CA ASP A 7 -13.91 -24.32 11.16
C ASP A 7 -14.95 -25.02 10.28
N VAL A 8 -16.21 -24.59 10.40
CA VAL A 8 -17.36 -25.15 9.66
C VAL A 8 -17.24 -25.04 8.13
N ASN A 9 -16.38 -24.16 7.63
CA ASN A 9 -16.14 -23.94 6.20
C ASN A 9 -14.93 -24.75 5.67
N GLY A 10 -14.24 -25.48 6.55
CA GLY A 10 -13.06 -26.28 6.22
C GLY A 10 -11.77 -25.47 6.13
N TYR A 11 -11.73 -24.26 6.68
CA TYR A 11 -10.47 -23.52 6.86
C TYR A 11 -9.75 -24.04 8.10
N LEU A 12 -8.42 -24.11 8.01
CA LEU A 12 -7.57 -24.44 9.14
C LEU A 12 -7.02 -23.17 9.80
N TRP A 13 -7.32 -23.01 11.07
CA TRP A 13 -6.82 -21.94 11.92
C TRP A 13 -5.62 -22.44 12.72
N ILE A 14 -4.46 -21.85 12.45
CA ILE A 14 -3.16 -22.32 12.91
C ILE A 14 -2.55 -21.25 13.80
N SER A 15 -2.48 -21.48 15.11
CA SER A 15 -1.78 -20.59 16.02
C SER A 15 -0.28 -20.87 16.00
N THR A 16 0.51 -19.80 16.12
CA THR A 16 1.98 -19.85 16.06
C THR A 16 2.60 -18.99 17.16
N ASN A 17 3.94 -18.91 17.20
CA ASN A 17 4.64 -17.95 18.04
C ASN A 17 4.57 -16.51 17.47
N TYR A 18 3.92 -16.34 16.31
CA TYR A 18 3.76 -15.02 15.67
C TYR A 18 2.41 -14.94 14.97
N GLY A 19 1.34 -14.83 15.79
CA GLY A 19 -0.03 -14.68 15.32
C GLY A 19 -0.77 -16.00 15.03
N ILE A 20 -1.95 -15.83 14.40
CA ILE A 20 -2.81 -16.94 13.93
C ILE A 20 -2.89 -16.84 12.41
N SER A 21 -2.73 -17.98 11.73
CA SER A 21 -2.90 -18.10 10.28
C SER A 21 -4.18 -18.85 9.96
N ARG A 22 -5.03 -18.31 9.06
CA ARG A 22 -6.13 -19.05 8.45
C ARG A 22 -5.66 -19.61 7.11
N PHE A 23 -5.63 -20.91 6.98
CA PHE A 23 -5.24 -21.62 5.76
C PHE A 23 -6.48 -22.14 5.01
N ASN A 24 -6.55 -21.88 3.72
CA ASN A 24 -7.55 -22.45 2.83
C ASN A 24 -6.97 -23.65 2.09
N PRO A 25 -7.39 -24.90 2.41
CA PRO A 25 -6.85 -26.10 1.75
C PRO A 25 -7.18 -26.19 0.26
N LYS A 26 -8.27 -25.55 -0.21
CA LYS A 26 -8.73 -25.63 -1.61
C LYS A 26 -7.82 -24.90 -2.57
N ASN A 27 -7.34 -23.72 -2.20
CA ASN A 27 -6.49 -22.87 -3.04
C ASN A 27 -5.09 -22.63 -2.45
N GLN A 28 -4.80 -23.29 -1.31
CA GLN A 28 -3.51 -23.22 -0.60
C GLN A 28 -3.09 -21.79 -0.19
N SER A 29 -4.06 -20.90 0.04
CA SER A 29 -3.78 -19.53 0.49
C SER A 29 -3.77 -19.42 2.00
N PHE A 30 -3.00 -18.44 2.50
CA PHE A 30 -2.91 -18.08 3.91
C PHE A 30 -3.36 -16.64 4.13
N ILE A 31 -4.04 -16.42 5.25
CA ILE A 31 -4.29 -15.08 5.80
C ILE A 31 -3.78 -15.08 7.22
N ASN A 32 -2.95 -14.10 7.56
CA ASN A 32 -2.33 -13.99 8.87
C ASN A 32 -3.00 -12.88 9.70
N PHE A 33 -3.21 -13.18 10.98
CA PHE A 33 -3.78 -12.26 11.96
C PHE A 33 -2.76 -12.05 13.09
N TYR A 34 -2.68 -10.82 13.58
CA TYR A 34 -1.72 -10.38 14.59
C TYR A 34 -2.42 -9.64 15.73
N ALA A 35 -1.68 -9.21 16.74
CA ALA A 35 -2.20 -8.41 17.83
C ALA A 35 -2.91 -7.13 17.35
N SER A 36 -2.42 -6.51 16.26
CA SER A 36 -3.08 -5.37 15.59
C SER A 36 -4.47 -5.70 15.06
N ASP A 37 -4.78 -6.96 14.77
CA ASP A 37 -6.09 -7.42 14.30
C ASP A 37 -7.04 -7.80 15.45
N GLY A 38 -6.64 -7.51 16.71
CA GLY A 38 -7.47 -7.78 17.91
C GLY A 38 -7.15 -9.08 18.64
N LEU A 39 -6.07 -9.77 18.30
CA LEU A 39 -5.62 -10.92 19.07
C LEU A 39 -5.09 -10.48 20.45
N GLN A 40 -5.14 -11.38 21.44
CA GLN A 40 -4.58 -11.14 22.77
C GLN A 40 -3.07 -10.77 22.75
N GLY A 41 -2.38 -11.14 21.70
CA GLY A 41 -0.96 -10.96 21.45
C GLY A 41 -0.52 -11.82 20.27
N ASN A 42 0.76 -11.76 19.92
CA ASN A 42 1.29 -12.56 18.81
C ASN A 42 1.75 -13.96 19.23
N GLU A 43 2.05 -14.17 20.53
CA GLU A 43 2.57 -15.47 21.02
C GLU A 43 1.45 -16.34 21.56
N PHE A 44 1.34 -17.55 21.00
CA PHE A 44 0.38 -18.57 21.40
C PHE A 44 1.06 -19.77 22.05
N SER A 45 0.37 -20.40 23.02
CA SER A 45 0.87 -21.54 23.76
C SER A 45 0.55 -22.85 23.05
N LYS A 46 1.50 -23.81 23.11
CA LYS A 46 1.32 -25.13 22.50
C LYS A 46 0.13 -25.86 23.11
N GLY A 47 -0.74 -26.38 22.24
CA GLY A 47 -1.91 -27.17 22.65
C GLY A 47 -3.06 -26.35 23.26
N ALA A 48 -2.86 -25.05 23.51
CA ALA A 48 -3.87 -24.17 24.12
C ALA A 48 -4.92 -23.74 23.09
N SER A 49 -5.82 -24.62 22.73
CA SER A 49 -6.89 -24.32 21.77
C SER A 49 -8.12 -25.18 22.01
N PHE A 50 -9.29 -24.61 21.79
CA PHE A 50 -10.57 -25.28 21.88
C PHE A 50 -11.47 -24.83 20.72
N ALA A 51 -12.31 -25.74 20.22
CA ALA A 51 -13.33 -25.44 19.22
C ALA A 51 -14.69 -25.90 19.76
N TYR A 52 -15.63 -24.98 19.86
CA TYR A 52 -17.01 -25.28 20.22
C TYR A 52 -17.85 -25.39 18.95
N HIS A 53 -18.31 -26.62 18.65
CA HIS A 53 -19.07 -26.95 17.43
C HIS A 53 -18.45 -26.40 16.12
N GLN A 54 -17.14 -26.21 16.08
CA GLN A 54 -16.41 -25.58 14.94
C GLN A 54 -16.86 -24.16 14.57
N SER A 55 -17.84 -23.59 15.29
CA SER A 55 -18.38 -22.25 15.08
C SER A 55 -17.70 -21.19 15.94
N GLU A 56 -17.04 -21.61 17.02
CA GLU A 56 -16.34 -20.72 17.93
C GLU A 56 -14.97 -21.31 18.24
N LEU A 57 -13.94 -20.52 18.00
CA LEU A 57 -12.56 -20.92 18.19
C LEU A 57 -11.92 -20.14 19.33
N ILE A 58 -11.18 -20.81 20.17
CA ILE A 58 -10.45 -20.26 21.29
C ILE A 58 -9.00 -20.67 21.17
N PHE A 59 -8.09 -19.71 21.28
CA PHE A 59 -6.64 -19.93 21.33
C PHE A 59 -6.04 -19.20 22.52
N GLY A 60 -5.27 -19.93 23.33
CA GLY A 60 -4.55 -19.38 24.48
C GLY A 60 -3.15 -18.95 24.12
N GLY A 61 -2.70 -17.87 24.70
CA GLY A 61 -1.35 -17.32 24.54
C GLY A 61 -0.82 -16.65 25.79
N THR A 62 0.31 -15.98 25.69
CA THR A 62 1.02 -15.39 26.82
C THR A 62 0.28 -14.25 27.51
N ASN A 63 -0.56 -13.53 26.77
CA ASN A 63 -1.31 -12.37 27.27
C ASN A 63 -2.82 -12.64 27.48
N GLY A 64 -3.24 -13.91 27.45
CA GLY A 64 -4.63 -14.28 27.66
C GLY A 64 -5.18 -15.22 26.59
N ILE A 65 -6.45 -15.05 26.25
CA ILE A 65 -7.13 -15.86 25.24
C ILE A 65 -7.63 -15.00 24.09
N THR A 66 -7.59 -15.54 22.89
CA THR A 66 -8.29 -15.02 21.72
C THR A 66 -9.49 -15.91 21.45
N TYR A 67 -10.68 -15.32 21.43
CA TYR A 67 -11.95 -15.98 21.16
C TYR A 67 -12.64 -15.31 19.99
N PHE A 68 -13.11 -16.07 19.02
CA PHE A 68 -13.81 -15.52 17.86
C PHE A 68 -14.69 -16.57 17.17
N ASN A 69 -15.70 -16.09 16.47
CA ASN A 69 -16.47 -16.87 15.52
C ASN A 69 -15.88 -16.71 14.11
N PRO A 70 -15.33 -17.77 13.48
CA PRO A 70 -14.76 -17.69 12.13
C PRO A 70 -15.71 -17.15 11.07
N ALA A 71 -17.02 -17.33 11.22
CA ALA A 71 -18.03 -16.86 10.28
C ALA A 71 -18.18 -15.32 10.32
N GLU A 72 -17.85 -14.69 11.45
CA GLU A 72 -17.91 -13.23 11.62
C GLU A 72 -16.62 -12.56 11.15
N ILE A 73 -15.54 -13.32 11.00
CA ILE A 73 -14.30 -12.83 10.40
C ILE A 73 -14.52 -12.75 8.90
N THR A 74 -15.26 -11.75 8.51
CA THR A 74 -15.36 -11.39 7.10
C THR A 74 -13.98 -10.96 6.63
N ASN A 75 -13.55 -11.44 5.47
CA ASN A 75 -12.54 -10.73 4.70
C ASN A 75 -13.21 -9.41 4.30
N SER A 76 -13.29 -8.44 5.21
CA SER A 76 -13.57 -7.08 4.83
C SER A 76 -12.31 -6.57 4.12
N SER A 77 -12.05 -7.16 2.97
CA SER A 77 -11.15 -6.58 1.99
C SER A 77 -11.86 -5.35 1.44
N LYS A 78 -12.08 -4.35 2.29
CA LYS A 78 -12.23 -3.00 1.79
C LYS A 78 -10.91 -2.78 1.06
N LYS A 79 -10.97 -2.79 -0.26
CA LYS A 79 -9.77 -2.55 -1.06
C LYS A 79 -9.11 -1.28 -0.54
N PRO A 80 -7.83 -1.30 -0.17
CA PRO A 80 -7.17 -0.10 0.32
C PRO A 80 -7.27 0.98 -0.76
N GLU A 81 -7.68 2.18 -0.40
CA GLU A 81 -7.75 3.32 -1.30
C GLU A 81 -6.42 4.07 -1.26
N ILE A 82 -5.72 4.16 -2.39
CA ILE A 82 -4.44 4.87 -2.46
C ILE A 82 -4.69 6.35 -2.74
N ARG A 83 -4.04 7.19 -1.92
CA ARG A 83 -3.95 8.63 -2.10
C ARG A 83 -2.49 9.05 -2.23
N ILE A 84 -2.22 10.00 -3.11
CA ILE A 84 -0.94 10.73 -3.11
C ILE A 84 -1.03 11.72 -1.95
N THR A 85 -0.19 11.54 -0.95
CA THR A 85 -0.20 12.42 0.23
C THR A 85 0.61 13.67 0.01
N ASP A 86 1.80 13.50 -0.57
CA ASP A 86 2.72 14.60 -0.79
C ASP A 86 3.52 14.44 -2.08
N PHE A 87 3.97 15.57 -2.61
CA PHE A 87 4.89 15.68 -3.74
C PHE A 87 6.03 16.63 -3.37
N TYR A 88 7.25 16.23 -3.64
CA TYR A 88 8.43 17.02 -3.25
C TYR A 88 9.29 17.33 -4.48
N ILE A 89 9.77 18.54 -4.57
CA ILE A 89 10.79 18.98 -5.52
C ILE A 89 11.99 19.50 -4.74
N HIS A 90 13.18 18.96 -4.97
CA HIS A 90 14.38 19.29 -4.22
C HIS A 90 14.16 19.26 -2.70
N ASP A 91 13.50 18.21 -2.21
CA ASP A 91 13.10 17.99 -0.80
C ASP A 91 12.15 19.04 -0.20
N LYS A 92 11.60 19.93 -1.02
CA LYS A 92 10.55 20.87 -0.59
C LYS A 92 9.19 20.34 -0.97
N MET A 93 8.30 20.30 0.02
CA MET A 93 6.90 19.88 -0.18
C MET A 93 6.19 20.88 -1.11
N VAL A 94 5.57 20.36 -2.16
CA VAL A 94 4.75 21.13 -3.09
C VAL A 94 3.40 21.46 -2.46
N LYS A 95 2.97 22.70 -2.65
CA LYS A 95 1.65 23.18 -2.20
C LYS A 95 0.97 23.87 -3.38
N LYS A 96 -0.36 23.94 -3.33
CA LYS A 96 -1.15 24.73 -4.26
C LYS A 96 -0.62 26.17 -4.34
N GLY A 97 -0.45 26.68 -5.57
CA GLY A 97 0.09 28.02 -5.85
C GLY A 97 1.62 28.08 -5.89
N MET A 98 2.31 26.97 -5.74
CA MET A 98 3.76 26.90 -6.04
C MET A 98 3.97 26.73 -7.54
N GLU A 99 4.97 27.45 -8.05
CA GLU A 99 5.29 27.46 -9.48
C GLU A 99 6.60 26.74 -9.78
N SER A 100 6.66 26.15 -10.97
CA SER A 100 7.86 25.61 -11.60
C SER A 100 7.99 26.22 -13.00
N GLY A 101 9.05 27.00 -13.23
CA GLY A 101 9.26 27.66 -14.52
C GLY A 101 8.17 28.68 -14.88
N GLY A 102 7.49 29.28 -13.90
CA GLY A 102 6.42 30.28 -14.10
C GLY A 102 5.04 29.67 -14.40
N LYS A 103 4.87 28.37 -14.16
CA LYS A 103 3.58 27.67 -14.24
C LYS A 103 3.25 27.02 -12.90
N ASP A 104 1.99 27.00 -12.52
CA ASP A 104 1.53 26.27 -11.34
C ASP A 104 1.91 24.78 -11.45
N ILE A 105 2.56 24.25 -10.42
CA ILE A 105 2.90 22.82 -10.34
C ILE A 105 1.61 22.00 -10.24
N VAL A 106 0.68 22.45 -9.40
CA VAL A 106 -0.66 21.87 -9.22
C VAL A 106 -1.69 22.96 -9.07
N THR A 107 -2.88 22.75 -9.62
CA THR A 107 -4.02 23.69 -9.53
C THR A 107 -4.95 23.41 -8.36
N THR A 108 -4.85 22.20 -7.79
CA THR A 108 -5.64 21.70 -6.65
C THR A 108 -4.75 21.38 -5.46
N ALA A 109 -5.29 20.82 -4.38
CA ALA A 109 -4.46 20.21 -3.35
C ALA A 109 -3.74 18.99 -3.91
N VAL A 110 -2.52 18.68 -3.41
CA VAL A 110 -1.70 17.54 -3.89
C VAL A 110 -2.47 16.22 -3.83
N MET A 111 -3.25 15.99 -2.78
CA MET A 111 -4.05 14.78 -2.59
C MET A 111 -5.13 14.58 -3.67
N ASP A 112 -5.62 15.68 -4.25
CA ASP A 112 -6.68 15.70 -5.28
C ASP A 112 -6.12 15.91 -6.68
N ALA A 113 -4.79 16.08 -6.80
CA ALA A 113 -4.14 16.35 -8.08
C ALA A 113 -3.92 15.04 -8.86
N ASP A 114 -4.28 15.08 -10.14
CA ASP A 114 -3.99 14.02 -11.10
C ASP A 114 -2.90 14.44 -12.11
N HIS A 115 -2.46 15.69 -12.07
CA HIS A 115 -1.44 16.22 -12.96
C HIS A 115 -0.49 17.18 -12.24
N PHE A 116 0.81 17.00 -12.48
CA PHE A 116 1.90 17.83 -11.97
C PHE A 116 2.70 18.40 -13.13
N GLN A 117 2.83 19.73 -13.18
CA GLN A 117 3.54 20.46 -14.22
C GLN A 117 4.90 20.93 -13.69
N LEU A 118 5.99 20.45 -14.28
CA LEU A 118 7.35 20.77 -13.86
C LEU A 118 8.15 21.44 -14.98
N SER A 119 9.10 22.30 -14.61
CA SER A 119 10.11 22.80 -15.52
C SER A 119 11.26 21.80 -15.68
N HIS A 120 12.06 21.96 -16.72
CA HIS A 120 13.28 21.14 -16.92
C HIS A 120 14.29 21.24 -15.78
N LYS A 121 14.20 22.27 -14.93
CA LYS A 121 15.08 22.44 -13.76
C LYS A 121 14.62 21.63 -12.55
N ASP A 122 13.34 21.29 -12.51
CA ASP A 122 12.69 20.59 -11.40
C ASP A 122 12.43 19.11 -11.76
N ASN A 123 13.35 18.52 -12.52
CA ASN A 123 13.26 17.16 -13.05
C ASN A 123 13.65 16.05 -12.06
N SER A 124 13.85 16.42 -10.80
CA SER A 124 14.11 15.50 -9.69
C SER A 124 13.08 15.75 -8.59
N PHE A 125 12.26 14.74 -8.32
CA PHE A 125 11.13 14.85 -7.41
C PHE A 125 10.85 13.53 -6.68
N SER A 126 10.07 13.61 -5.62
CA SER A 126 9.61 12.45 -4.87
C SER A 126 8.10 12.50 -4.70
N ILE A 127 7.50 11.31 -4.71
CA ILE A 127 6.05 11.12 -4.55
C ILE A 127 5.86 10.31 -3.28
N GLU A 128 5.05 10.80 -2.36
CA GLU A 128 4.64 10.11 -1.15
C GLU A 128 3.16 9.74 -1.24
N PHE A 129 2.80 8.58 -0.73
CA PHE A 129 1.47 8.02 -0.88
C PHE A 129 1.08 7.19 0.34
N SER A 130 -0.22 7.03 0.53
CA SER A 130 -0.77 6.18 1.60
C SER A 130 -1.97 5.39 1.06
N ALA A 131 -2.10 4.16 1.56
CA ALA A 131 -3.24 3.29 1.27
C ALA A 131 -4.48 3.61 2.11
N MET A 132 -4.46 4.65 2.94
CA MET A 132 -5.54 5.05 3.86
C MET A 132 -6.07 3.86 4.69
N GLU A 133 -5.19 2.91 4.99
CA GLU A 133 -5.46 1.76 5.86
C GLU A 133 -4.93 2.08 7.26
N PHE A 134 -5.83 2.18 8.23
CA PHE A 134 -5.49 2.64 9.59
C PHE A 134 -5.31 1.48 10.59
N PHE A 135 -5.79 0.28 10.26
CA PHE A 135 -5.74 -0.84 11.21
C PHE A 135 -4.41 -1.58 11.18
N SER A 136 -3.81 -1.77 10.00
CA SER A 136 -2.55 -2.51 9.86
C SER A 136 -1.70 -1.96 8.72
N PRO A 137 -1.25 -0.69 8.82
CA PRO A 137 -0.49 -0.04 7.76
C PRO A 137 0.84 -0.75 7.44
N GLU A 138 1.40 -1.45 8.43
CA GLU A 138 2.62 -2.24 8.28
C GLU A 138 2.46 -3.46 7.37
N ARG A 139 1.24 -3.90 7.06
CA ARG A 139 0.97 -5.04 6.17
C ARG A 139 0.96 -4.65 4.70
N ILE A 140 0.83 -3.35 4.43
CA ILE A 140 0.71 -2.84 3.08
C ILE A 140 2.07 -2.82 2.38
N THR A 141 2.11 -3.40 1.21
CA THR A 141 3.24 -3.30 0.28
C THR A 141 2.80 -2.53 -0.95
N TYR A 142 3.55 -1.51 -1.32
CA TYR A 142 3.27 -0.72 -2.51
C TYR A 142 4.00 -1.26 -3.72
N ILE A 143 3.33 -1.21 -4.87
CA ILE A 143 3.86 -1.66 -6.15
C ILE A 143 3.58 -0.55 -7.16
N TYR A 144 4.62 -0.03 -7.78
CA TYR A 144 4.51 1.10 -8.71
C TYR A 144 5.16 0.82 -10.05
N ARG A 145 4.84 1.65 -11.02
CA ARG A 145 5.56 1.76 -12.28
C ARG A 145 5.48 3.19 -12.82
N ILE A 146 6.43 3.54 -13.68
CA ILE A 146 6.39 4.78 -14.47
C ILE A 146 6.27 4.42 -15.95
N ASN A 147 5.42 5.15 -16.65
CA ASN A 147 5.03 4.83 -18.01
C ASN A 147 4.58 3.36 -18.10
N HIS A 148 4.86 2.63 -19.12
CA HIS A 148 4.47 1.21 -19.24
C HIS A 148 5.62 0.24 -18.88
N THR A 149 6.52 0.65 -17.98
CA THR A 149 7.59 -0.23 -17.50
C THR A 149 7.05 -1.37 -16.64
N SER A 150 7.91 -2.33 -16.30
CA SER A 150 7.57 -3.40 -15.37
C SER A 150 7.21 -2.85 -13.99
N TRP A 151 6.30 -3.54 -13.30
CA TRP A 151 5.92 -3.22 -11.93
C TRP A 151 7.09 -3.47 -10.96
N ILE A 152 7.36 -2.51 -10.09
CA ILE A 152 8.41 -2.54 -9.08
C ILE A 152 7.74 -2.60 -7.70
N SER A 153 8.07 -3.63 -6.90
CA SER A 153 7.59 -3.75 -5.53
C SER A 153 8.53 -3.01 -4.59
N LEU A 154 7.97 -2.16 -3.73
CA LEU A 154 8.70 -1.52 -2.66
C LEU A 154 8.88 -2.47 -1.47
N GLN A 155 9.87 -2.20 -0.64
CA GLN A 155 9.99 -2.87 0.64
C GLN A 155 8.86 -2.43 1.57
N GLN A 156 8.46 -3.31 2.45
CA GLN A 156 7.44 -3.03 3.47
C GLN A 156 7.82 -1.81 4.31
N GLY A 157 6.85 -0.93 4.56
CA GLY A 157 7.07 0.31 5.29
C GLY A 157 7.59 1.48 4.44
N ILE A 158 7.93 1.27 3.16
CA ILE A 158 8.31 2.34 2.25
C ILE A 158 7.07 2.85 1.52
N ASN A 159 6.76 4.13 1.71
CA ASN A 159 5.62 4.83 1.13
C ASN A 159 6.02 6.03 0.24
N ARG A 160 7.28 6.07 -0.21
CA ARG A 160 7.84 7.15 -1.02
C ARG A 160 8.71 6.60 -2.14
N VAL A 161 8.60 7.21 -3.31
CA VAL A 161 9.45 6.92 -4.48
C VAL A 161 10.07 8.21 -4.96
N SER A 162 11.37 8.16 -5.29
CA SER A 162 12.12 9.31 -5.81
C SER A 162 12.58 9.05 -7.24
N PHE A 163 12.47 10.08 -8.05
CA PHE A 163 12.96 10.11 -9.41
C PHE A 163 13.99 11.22 -9.54
N SER A 164 15.07 10.96 -10.25
CA SER A 164 16.16 11.91 -10.41
C SER A 164 16.51 12.09 -11.87
N ASN A 165 16.69 13.34 -12.27
CA ASN A 165 17.19 13.72 -13.58
C ASN A 165 16.40 13.12 -14.76
N LEU A 166 15.07 13.17 -14.68
CA LEU A 166 14.21 12.75 -15.77
C LEU A 166 14.31 13.72 -16.96
N SER A 167 14.28 13.19 -18.17
CA SER A 167 14.26 13.99 -19.39
C SER A 167 12.93 14.75 -19.52
N PRO A 168 12.90 15.90 -20.22
CA PRO A 168 11.63 16.54 -20.57
C PRO A 168 10.69 15.58 -21.31
N GLY A 169 9.40 15.63 -20.96
CA GLY A 169 8.38 14.75 -21.52
C GLY A 169 7.23 14.48 -20.57
N ASP A 170 6.31 13.63 -21.00
CA ASP A 170 5.15 13.23 -20.22
C ASP A 170 5.38 11.85 -19.59
N TYR A 171 5.06 11.77 -18.31
CA TYR A 171 5.21 10.57 -17.50
C TYR A 171 3.88 10.21 -16.85
N THR A 172 3.56 8.93 -16.87
CA THR A 172 2.42 8.36 -16.14
C THR A 172 2.96 7.52 -15.00
N PHE A 173 2.75 7.99 -13.78
CA PHE A 173 3.06 7.22 -12.57
C PHE A 173 1.82 6.46 -12.14
N GLN A 174 1.95 5.15 -11.96
CA GLN A 174 0.88 4.27 -11.53
C GLN A 174 1.32 3.53 -10.28
N ILE A 175 0.43 3.43 -9.31
CA ILE A 175 0.67 2.75 -8.04
C ILE A 175 -0.54 1.95 -7.61
N LYS A 176 -0.29 0.81 -6.99
CA LYS A 176 -1.28 -0.03 -6.29
C LYS A 176 -0.71 -0.54 -4.98
N ALA A 177 -1.59 -0.75 -4.01
CA ALA A 177 -1.26 -1.38 -2.73
C ALA A 177 -1.61 -2.87 -2.79
N LYS A 178 -0.81 -3.67 -2.12
CA LYS A 178 -1.07 -5.08 -1.86
C LYS A 178 -1.21 -5.28 -0.36
N ASP A 179 -2.34 -5.84 0.06
CA ASP A 179 -2.58 -6.33 1.41
C ASP A 179 -2.86 -7.83 1.33
N ASN A 180 -1.94 -8.67 1.84
CA ASN A 180 -1.97 -10.12 1.65
C ASN A 180 -2.13 -10.49 0.16
N ASP A 181 -3.28 -11.07 -0.22
CA ASP A 181 -3.59 -11.47 -1.59
C ASP A 181 -4.49 -10.48 -2.34
N SER A 182 -4.91 -9.39 -1.67
CA SER A 182 -5.77 -8.36 -2.24
C SER A 182 -4.96 -7.19 -2.78
N TYR A 183 -5.41 -6.65 -3.92
CA TYR A 183 -4.83 -5.45 -4.52
C TYR A 183 -5.83 -4.31 -4.48
N SER A 184 -5.34 -3.10 -4.23
CA SER A 184 -6.11 -1.87 -4.46
C SER A 184 -6.42 -1.68 -5.93
N ASP A 185 -7.31 -0.75 -6.23
CA ASP A 185 -7.39 -0.16 -7.55
C ASP A 185 -6.10 0.64 -7.84
N ILE A 186 -5.79 0.84 -9.12
CA ILE A 186 -4.59 1.57 -9.53
C ILE A 186 -4.87 3.07 -9.40
N LYS A 187 -4.05 3.77 -8.62
CA LYS A 187 -4.00 5.24 -8.65
C LYS A 187 -3.00 5.66 -9.71
N GLU A 188 -3.43 6.57 -10.57
CA GLU A 188 -2.63 7.13 -11.64
C GLU A 188 -2.51 8.64 -11.48
N ILE A 189 -1.32 9.18 -11.72
CA ILE A 189 -1.06 10.61 -11.88
C ILE A 189 -0.16 10.85 -13.09
N ARG A 190 -0.31 12.02 -13.72
CA ARG A 190 0.51 12.48 -14.84
C ARG A 190 1.50 13.51 -14.36
N ILE A 191 2.70 13.46 -14.90
CA ILE A 191 3.78 14.39 -14.59
C ILE A 191 4.35 14.87 -15.92
N THR A 192 4.24 16.14 -16.20
CA THR A 192 4.80 16.76 -17.42
C THR A 192 6.03 17.56 -17.03
N ILE A 193 7.15 17.28 -17.67
CA ILE A 193 8.40 18.04 -17.52
C ILE A 193 8.61 18.86 -18.80
N ASP A 194 8.48 20.15 -18.71
CA ASP A 194 8.68 21.06 -19.86
C ASP A 194 10.14 21.04 -20.33
N PRO A 195 10.39 21.08 -21.64
CA PRO A 195 11.73 21.27 -22.15
C PRO A 195 12.26 22.68 -21.86
N ALA A 196 13.57 22.84 -21.83
CA ALA A 196 14.17 24.17 -21.80
C ALA A 196 13.73 24.97 -23.02
N TRP A 197 13.51 26.28 -22.85
CA TRP A 197 12.99 27.15 -23.92
C TRP A 197 13.80 27.07 -25.23
N TYR A 198 15.14 26.93 -25.14
CA TYR A 198 16.05 26.77 -26.27
C TYR A 198 15.99 25.38 -26.95
N ALA A 199 15.41 24.39 -26.28
CA ALA A 199 15.20 23.05 -26.84
C ALA A 199 13.76 22.89 -27.37
N SER A 200 12.91 23.90 -27.21
CA SER A 200 11.55 23.91 -27.76
C SER A 200 11.59 23.95 -29.30
N GLY A 201 10.56 23.37 -29.95
CA GLY A 201 10.49 23.30 -31.41
C GLY A 201 10.59 24.67 -32.13
N TRP A 202 10.17 25.74 -31.45
CA TRP A 202 10.27 27.10 -31.96
C TRP A 202 11.70 27.65 -31.96
N ALA A 203 12.52 27.29 -30.98
CA ALA A 203 13.93 27.75 -30.93
C ALA A 203 14.83 27.07 -31.96
N LYS A 204 14.41 25.91 -32.52
CA LYS A 204 15.13 25.21 -33.59
C LYS A 204 14.81 25.76 -34.99
N LEU A 205 13.82 26.65 -35.13
CA LEU A 205 13.37 27.25 -36.36
C LEU A 205 13.88 28.73 -36.56
N MET A 206 14.58 29.26 -35.57
CA MET A 206 15.33 30.50 -35.61
C MET A 206 16.84 30.23 -35.78
#